data_7a9ed2b54cdc1fae1d33d24c5be008f6
#
_entry.id   7a9ed2b54cdc1fae1d33d24c5be008f6
#
_cell.length_a   1.000
_cell.length_b   1.000
_cell.length_c   1.000
_cell.angle_alpha   90.00
_cell.angle_beta   90.00
_cell.angle_gamma   90.00
#
_symmetry.space_group_name_H-M   'P 1'
#
loop_
_entity.id
_entity.type
_entity.pdbx_description
1 polymer ?
#
loop_
_entity_poly.entity_id
_entity_poly.type
_entity_poly.pdbx_seq_one_letter_code
_entity_poly.pdbx_strand_id
1 'polypeptide(L)'
;LYSGKNSSCAIGGIKANIGHTFAASGMASLIKATLCLHHRFIPGVPQWNAPKTELLSGNELYVPVESRPWLIQPGGLKRHAAISGLGQDNVCSHLILSEVPAELRQKVEVAESGDLSLFPLMGQDMSTVRKTLADLENDLQSGKDPAALARKYYEVSKNTDAEFSAVLIGATREEILKEIAAAKSGIENSFSGKGDWSSPKGSYFTASPLSREAKVAFTYPGGFSAYVDCGRSLFQMFPGLHELDQKFLNETGPADKRRGSNYLCELLQERRLFPRTMERLSNKELDALQDDFIHSPIAMFESGVSSAVLNTHVMREGFGLEPQIAFGYSMGEISMLYGLGVWDSMSNMSDILNTSKLFSERLAGPMNAVREAWKLTENEFRNETLWGCYTIRISVSEVQKLVDKEAHVYLILINTP
;
A
#
# COMPACT_ATOMS: atom_id res chain seq x y z
N LEU A 1 -22.69 2.55 -22.09
CA LEU A 1 -21.95 3.72 -21.61
C LEU A 1 -20.70 3.35 -20.78
N TYR A 2 -20.67 2.15 -20.19
CA TYR A 2 -19.63 1.69 -19.27
C TYR A 2 -18.95 0.40 -19.74
N SER A 3 -19.08 0.05 -21.02
CA SER A 3 -18.57 -1.18 -21.60
C SER A 3 -17.08 -1.06 -21.93
N GLY A 4 -16.25 -1.56 -21.08
CA GLY A 4 -14.81 -1.75 -21.29
C GLY A 4 -14.40 -3.17 -20.91
N LYS A 5 -13.53 -3.78 -21.69
CA LYS A 5 -13.18 -5.21 -21.61
C LYS A 5 -12.56 -5.72 -20.30
N ASN A 6 -12.61 -5.05 -19.17
CA ASN A 6 -11.89 -5.52 -17.98
C ASN A 6 -12.40 -4.89 -16.68
N SER A 7 -13.50 -5.31 -16.05
CA SER A 7 -13.92 -4.95 -14.66
C SER A 7 -13.42 -3.57 -14.19
N SER A 8 -13.58 -2.56 -15.04
CA SER A 8 -12.97 -1.23 -14.84
C SER A 8 -13.84 -0.29 -14.02
N CYS A 9 -15.15 -0.59 -13.88
CA CYS A 9 -16.11 0.27 -13.22
C CYS A 9 -16.60 -0.36 -11.90
N ALA A 10 -16.39 0.33 -10.80
CA ALA A 10 -16.93 -0.05 -9.51
C ALA A 10 -18.42 0.26 -9.43
N ILE A 11 -19.23 -0.67 -8.96
CA ILE A 11 -20.64 -0.44 -8.62
C ILE A 11 -20.79 -0.47 -7.11
N GLY A 12 -21.45 0.52 -6.54
CA GLY A 12 -21.67 0.63 -5.11
C GLY A 12 -22.98 1.32 -4.76
N GLY A 13 -23.33 1.28 -3.51
CA GLY A 13 -24.53 1.95 -2.98
C GLY A 13 -24.29 2.42 -1.55
N ILE A 14 -25.04 3.44 -1.13
CA ILE A 14 -25.01 3.95 0.25
C ILE A 14 -26.08 3.26 1.13
N LYS A 15 -27.04 2.58 0.51
CA LYS A 15 -28.18 1.97 1.21
C LYS A 15 -27.77 0.88 2.19
N ALA A 16 -26.66 0.19 1.93
CA ALA A 16 -26.11 -0.82 2.84
C ALA A 16 -25.58 -0.21 4.16
N ASN A 17 -25.24 1.08 4.16
CA ASN A 17 -24.73 1.78 5.35
C ASN A 17 -25.82 2.49 6.16
N ILE A 18 -26.77 3.17 5.48
CA ILE A 18 -27.75 4.06 6.14
C ILE A 18 -29.21 3.68 5.86
N GLY A 19 -29.49 2.57 5.19
CA GLY A 19 -30.82 2.20 4.72
C GLY A 19 -31.27 2.98 3.50
N HIS A 20 -32.49 2.70 3.03
CA HIS A 20 -33.06 3.40 1.90
C HIS A 20 -33.76 4.71 2.36
N THR A 21 -33.17 5.84 1.99
CA THR A 21 -33.63 7.17 2.41
C THR A 21 -34.69 7.77 1.47
N PHE A 22 -35.37 6.95 0.67
CA PHE A 22 -36.46 7.35 -0.26
C PHE A 22 -36.09 8.58 -1.10
N ALA A 23 -36.81 9.69 -0.95
CA ALA A 23 -36.60 10.92 -1.71
C ALA A 23 -35.18 11.50 -1.53
N ALA A 24 -34.53 11.27 -0.40
CA ALA A 24 -33.17 11.71 -0.13
C ALA A 24 -32.09 10.76 -0.71
N SER A 25 -32.43 9.61 -1.30
CA SER A 25 -31.47 8.60 -1.74
C SER A 25 -30.55 9.09 -2.86
N GLY A 26 -31.02 9.95 -3.74
CA GLY A 26 -30.24 10.59 -4.79
C GLY A 26 -29.17 11.51 -4.19
N MET A 27 -29.54 12.35 -3.20
CA MET A 27 -28.60 13.22 -2.50
C MET A 27 -27.57 12.43 -1.70
N ALA A 28 -27.97 11.38 -1.00
CA ALA A 28 -27.04 10.52 -0.28
C ALA A 28 -26.02 9.86 -1.22
N SER A 29 -26.46 9.43 -2.41
CA SER A 29 -25.58 8.90 -3.46
C SER A 29 -24.65 9.97 -4.02
N LEU A 30 -25.13 11.20 -4.21
CA LEU A 30 -24.35 12.35 -4.66
C LEU A 30 -23.23 12.67 -3.66
N ILE A 31 -23.54 12.76 -2.39
CA ILE A 31 -22.56 13.01 -1.31
C ILE A 31 -21.50 11.89 -1.32
N LYS A 32 -21.91 10.62 -1.34
CA LYS A 32 -20.96 9.49 -1.40
C LYS A 32 -20.03 9.60 -2.61
N ALA A 33 -20.56 9.83 -3.81
CA ALA A 33 -19.76 9.92 -5.02
C ALA A 33 -18.78 11.11 -4.99
N THR A 34 -19.23 12.25 -4.45
CA THR A 34 -18.39 13.44 -4.26
C THR A 34 -17.23 13.16 -3.30
N LEU A 35 -17.51 12.50 -2.17
CA LEU A 35 -16.47 12.09 -1.21
C LEU A 35 -15.50 11.08 -1.81
N CYS A 36 -15.99 10.12 -2.60
CA CYS A 36 -15.10 9.17 -3.30
C CYS A 36 -14.13 9.89 -4.25
N LEU A 37 -14.60 10.89 -5.00
CA LEU A 37 -13.76 11.71 -5.88
C LEU A 37 -12.80 12.60 -5.08
N HIS A 38 -13.27 13.20 -3.99
CA HIS A 38 -12.47 14.06 -3.12
C HIS A 38 -11.31 13.31 -2.48
N HIS A 39 -11.61 12.16 -1.86
CA HIS A 39 -10.61 11.32 -1.20
C HIS A 39 -9.86 10.40 -2.16
N ARG A 40 -10.27 10.31 -3.43
CA ARG A 40 -9.68 9.40 -4.43
C ARG A 40 -9.67 7.94 -3.95
N PHE A 41 -10.75 7.55 -3.28
CA PHE A 41 -10.88 6.25 -2.63
C PHE A 41 -12.28 5.67 -2.88
N ILE A 42 -12.37 4.37 -3.15
CA ILE A 42 -13.64 3.68 -3.36
C ILE A 42 -13.93 2.85 -2.11
N PRO A 43 -14.95 3.21 -1.31
CA PRO A 43 -15.30 2.46 -0.12
C PRO A 43 -15.92 1.12 -0.46
N GLY A 44 -15.63 0.11 0.36
CA GLY A 44 -16.24 -1.20 0.28
C GLY A 44 -17.75 -1.16 0.50
N VAL A 45 -18.45 -2.15 -0.03
CA VAL A 45 -19.90 -2.36 0.22
C VAL A 45 -20.02 -3.32 1.40
N PRO A 46 -20.50 -2.84 2.57
CA PRO A 46 -20.62 -3.69 3.75
C PRO A 46 -21.56 -4.87 3.51
N GLN A 47 -21.23 -6.01 4.11
CA GLN A 47 -22.06 -7.23 4.07
C GLN A 47 -22.37 -7.76 2.66
N TRP A 48 -21.61 -7.32 1.65
CA TRP A 48 -21.71 -7.87 0.31
C TRP A 48 -21.10 -9.27 0.26
N ASN A 49 -21.81 -10.21 -0.32
CA ASN A 49 -21.34 -11.57 -0.57
C ASN A 49 -21.25 -11.88 -2.06
N ALA A 50 -22.42 -11.87 -2.74
CA ALA A 50 -22.54 -12.22 -4.15
C ALA A 50 -23.74 -11.52 -4.76
N PRO A 51 -23.80 -11.32 -6.09
CA PRO A 51 -24.98 -10.80 -6.77
C PRO A 51 -26.15 -11.80 -6.70
N LYS A 52 -27.37 -11.29 -6.54
CA LYS A 52 -28.57 -12.13 -6.50
C LYS A 52 -29.00 -12.67 -7.88
N THR A 53 -28.48 -12.11 -8.95
CA THR A 53 -28.90 -12.45 -10.32
C THR A 53 -27.68 -12.49 -11.23
N GLU A 54 -27.70 -13.36 -12.23
CA GLU A 54 -26.67 -13.50 -13.27
C GLU A 54 -26.54 -12.27 -14.19
N LEU A 55 -27.47 -11.30 -14.09
CA LEU A 55 -27.48 -10.07 -14.89
C LEU A 55 -26.25 -9.18 -14.70
N LEU A 56 -25.44 -9.43 -13.67
CA LEU A 56 -24.19 -8.71 -13.39
C LEU A 56 -22.95 -9.54 -13.78
N SER A 57 -23.10 -10.70 -14.37
CA SER A 57 -22.02 -11.60 -14.75
C SER A 57 -21.22 -11.16 -16.00
N GLY A 58 -21.52 -9.99 -16.58
CA GLY A 58 -20.68 -9.37 -17.61
C GLY A 58 -19.41 -8.75 -17.01
N ASN A 59 -18.28 -9.01 -17.58
CA ASN A 59 -16.92 -8.72 -17.09
C ASN A 59 -16.52 -7.23 -16.94
N GLU A 60 -17.47 -6.31 -16.88
CA GLU A 60 -17.22 -4.88 -16.96
C GLU A 60 -17.36 -4.15 -15.62
N LEU A 61 -18.17 -4.70 -14.72
CA LEU A 61 -18.43 -4.14 -13.40
C LEU A 61 -17.81 -5.01 -12.30
N TYR A 62 -17.46 -4.40 -11.18
CA TYR A 62 -17.11 -5.11 -9.96
C TYR A 62 -17.72 -4.43 -8.74
N VAL A 63 -17.93 -5.19 -7.67
CA VAL A 63 -18.34 -4.63 -6.38
C VAL A 63 -17.14 -4.57 -5.47
N PRO A 64 -16.74 -3.38 -4.98
CA PRO A 64 -15.65 -3.27 -4.03
C PRO A 64 -16.10 -3.90 -2.70
N VAL A 65 -15.61 -5.08 -2.40
CA VAL A 65 -15.87 -5.77 -1.12
C VAL A 65 -15.12 -5.09 0.00
N GLU A 66 -13.85 -4.72 -0.28
CA GLU A 66 -13.00 -3.94 0.59
C GLU A 66 -12.77 -2.54 0.00
N SER A 67 -12.57 -1.56 0.89
CA SER A 67 -12.22 -0.20 0.46
C SER A 67 -10.87 -0.20 -0.25
N ARG A 68 -10.71 0.61 -1.28
CA ARG A 68 -9.50 0.60 -2.11
C ARG A 68 -9.14 1.97 -2.67
N PRO A 69 -7.85 2.24 -2.97
CA PRO A 69 -7.47 3.46 -3.67
C PRO A 69 -8.12 3.49 -5.07
N TRP A 70 -8.54 4.67 -5.48
CA TRP A 70 -9.06 4.89 -6.82
C TRP A 70 -7.94 5.40 -7.72
N LEU A 71 -7.12 4.50 -8.22
CA LEU A 71 -6.05 4.83 -9.15
C LEU A 71 -6.62 5.15 -10.54
N ILE A 72 -5.94 6.01 -11.29
CA ILE A 72 -6.32 6.33 -12.68
C ILE A 72 -5.95 5.12 -13.55
N GLN A 73 -6.91 4.68 -14.36
CA GLN A 73 -6.68 3.56 -15.28
C GLN A 73 -5.91 4.00 -16.53
N PRO A 74 -5.20 3.09 -17.20
CA PRO A 74 -4.51 3.37 -18.44
C PRO A 74 -5.42 4.04 -19.47
N GLY A 75 -4.95 5.13 -20.07
CA GLY A 75 -5.73 5.94 -21.02
C GLY A 75 -6.73 6.92 -20.39
N GLY A 76 -6.92 6.88 -19.06
CA GLY A 76 -7.73 7.84 -18.31
C GLY A 76 -6.93 9.08 -17.92
N LEU A 77 -7.58 10.24 -17.92
CA LEU A 77 -6.98 11.49 -17.45
C LEU A 77 -7.57 11.95 -16.11
N LYS A 78 -8.78 11.50 -15.80
CA LYS A 78 -9.56 11.93 -14.63
C LYS A 78 -10.44 10.79 -14.12
N ARG A 79 -10.76 10.85 -12.84
CA ARG A 79 -11.77 10.00 -12.22
C ARG A 79 -13.15 10.55 -12.49
N HIS A 80 -14.10 9.64 -12.78
CA HIS A 80 -15.49 9.97 -13.01
C HIS A 80 -16.40 9.08 -12.18
N ALA A 81 -17.42 9.65 -11.57
CA ALA A 81 -18.46 8.92 -10.88
C ALA A 81 -19.83 9.21 -11.53
N ALA A 82 -20.64 8.18 -11.67
CA ALA A 82 -21.99 8.30 -12.17
C ALA A 82 -23.02 7.93 -11.08
N ILE A 83 -24.11 8.66 -11.05
CA ILE A 83 -25.21 8.46 -10.10
C ILE A 83 -26.48 8.31 -10.91
N SER A 84 -27.20 7.20 -10.66
CA SER A 84 -28.51 6.96 -11.26
C SER A 84 -29.57 7.01 -10.15
N GLY A 85 -30.58 7.82 -10.34
CA GLY A 85 -31.79 7.93 -9.48
C GLY A 85 -33.03 7.48 -10.20
N LEU A 86 -33.88 6.74 -9.49
CA LEU A 86 -35.22 6.35 -9.95
C LEU A 86 -36.24 6.90 -8.98
N GLY A 87 -37.12 7.78 -9.46
CA GLY A 87 -38.24 8.32 -8.71
C GLY A 87 -39.45 7.38 -8.69
N GLN A 88 -40.44 7.68 -7.82
CA GLN A 88 -41.65 6.87 -7.70
C GLN A 88 -42.51 6.88 -8.98
N ASP A 89 -42.45 7.96 -9.75
CA ASP A 89 -43.20 8.11 -11.00
C ASP A 89 -42.43 7.62 -12.24
N ASN A 90 -41.47 6.67 -12.04
CA ASN A 90 -40.56 6.19 -13.09
C ASN A 90 -39.68 7.29 -13.74
N VAL A 91 -39.56 8.44 -13.10
CA VAL A 91 -38.62 9.48 -13.55
C VAL A 91 -37.21 9.01 -13.24
N CYS A 92 -36.43 8.90 -14.30
CA CYS A 92 -35.01 8.54 -14.19
C CYS A 92 -34.15 9.80 -14.26
N SER A 93 -33.18 9.90 -13.36
CA SER A 93 -32.14 10.92 -13.40
C SER A 93 -30.77 10.26 -13.48
N HIS A 94 -29.88 10.87 -14.24
CA HIS A 94 -28.48 10.41 -14.35
C HIS A 94 -27.54 11.61 -14.30
N LEU A 95 -26.53 11.54 -13.42
CA LEU A 95 -25.57 12.60 -13.21
C LEU A 95 -24.16 12.00 -13.31
N ILE A 96 -23.25 12.70 -14.00
CA ILE A 96 -21.83 12.36 -14.05
C ILE A 96 -21.04 13.45 -13.35
N LEU A 97 -20.20 13.06 -12.42
CA LEU A 97 -19.25 13.90 -11.73
C LEU A 97 -17.83 13.60 -12.23
N SER A 98 -17.01 14.63 -12.28
CA SER A 98 -15.58 14.50 -12.55
C SER A 98 -14.78 15.05 -11.37
N GLU A 99 -13.61 14.49 -11.11
CA GLU A 99 -12.70 15.06 -10.12
C GLU A 99 -12.24 16.47 -10.52
N VAL A 100 -11.96 17.27 -9.51
CA VAL A 100 -11.41 18.62 -9.70
C VAL A 100 -9.98 18.52 -10.21
N PRO A 101 -9.54 19.41 -11.16
CA PRO A 101 -8.14 19.48 -11.60
C PRO A 101 -7.16 19.64 -10.42
N ALA A 102 -5.96 19.09 -10.56
CA ALA A 102 -4.96 19.06 -9.49
C ALA A 102 -4.63 20.46 -8.94
N GLU A 103 -4.58 21.45 -9.82
CA GLU A 103 -4.23 22.84 -9.49
C GLU A 103 -5.26 23.52 -8.55
N LEU A 104 -6.49 23.01 -8.56
CA LEU A 104 -7.59 23.52 -7.73
C LEU A 104 -7.82 22.72 -6.45
N ARG A 105 -7.02 21.67 -6.21
CA ARG A 105 -7.16 20.84 -5.01
C ARG A 105 -6.41 21.45 -3.84
N GLN A 106 -7.03 21.38 -2.68
CA GLN A 106 -6.33 21.65 -1.44
C GLN A 106 -5.35 20.50 -1.16
N LYS A 107 -4.07 20.82 -0.94
CA LYS A 107 -3.09 19.84 -0.50
C LYS A 107 -3.43 19.35 0.90
N VAL A 108 -3.58 18.04 1.04
CA VAL A 108 -3.76 17.36 2.33
C VAL A 108 -2.61 16.37 2.45
N GLU A 109 -1.72 16.58 3.39
CA GLU A 109 -0.55 15.71 3.59
C GLU A 109 -0.95 14.39 4.26
N VAL A 110 -1.74 14.48 5.33
CA VAL A 110 -2.30 13.32 6.04
C VAL A 110 -3.81 13.48 6.13
N ALA A 111 -4.55 12.46 5.69
CA ALA A 111 -6.01 12.49 5.71
C ALA A 111 -6.58 12.29 7.12
N GLU A 112 -7.76 12.87 7.36
CA GLU A 112 -8.51 12.71 8.62
C GLU A 112 -9.14 11.33 8.79
N SER A 113 -9.19 10.53 7.73
CA SER A 113 -9.84 9.23 7.77
C SER A 113 -8.86 8.13 7.37
N GLY A 114 -8.70 7.17 8.22
CA GLY A 114 -7.96 5.94 7.96
C GLY A 114 -8.44 4.88 8.91
N ASP A 115 -8.15 3.64 8.60
CA ASP A 115 -8.37 2.52 9.51
C ASP A 115 -7.44 2.60 10.74
N LEU A 116 -6.52 3.57 10.75
CA LEU A 116 -5.53 3.78 11.80
C LEU A 116 -5.27 5.26 12.02
N SER A 117 -5.26 5.69 13.26
CA SER A 117 -4.90 7.06 13.68
C SER A 117 -3.53 7.06 14.37
N LEU A 118 -2.70 8.03 14.03
CA LEU A 118 -1.36 8.21 14.57
C LEU A 118 -1.30 9.53 15.35
N PHE A 119 -0.82 9.45 16.60
CA PHE A 119 -0.71 10.59 17.51
C PHE A 119 0.73 10.79 17.95
N PRO A 120 1.49 11.70 17.33
CA PRO A 120 2.78 12.13 17.85
C PRO A 120 2.58 13.11 19.01
N LEU A 121 3.01 12.73 20.20
CA LEU A 121 2.87 13.48 21.44
C LEU A 121 4.23 14.06 21.83
N MET A 122 4.38 15.36 21.66
CA MET A 122 5.65 16.07 21.82
C MET A 122 5.82 16.62 23.24
N GLY A 123 7.05 16.64 23.76
CA GLY A 123 7.36 17.22 25.05
C GLY A 123 8.85 17.47 25.26
N GLN A 124 9.20 18.48 26.08
CA GLN A 124 10.60 18.80 26.41
C GLN A 124 11.16 17.94 27.55
N ASP A 125 10.28 17.37 28.35
CA ASP A 125 10.61 16.54 29.51
C ASP A 125 9.46 15.54 29.79
N MET A 126 9.67 14.69 30.80
CA MET A 126 8.66 13.71 31.22
C MET A 126 7.32 14.37 31.58
N SER A 127 7.36 15.55 32.24
CA SER A 127 6.15 16.22 32.70
C SER A 127 5.29 16.72 31.55
N THR A 128 5.93 17.26 30.51
CA THR A 128 5.25 17.79 29.30
C THR A 128 4.75 16.65 28.43
N VAL A 129 5.49 15.56 28.26
CA VAL A 129 4.99 14.35 27.55
C VAL A 129 3.76 13.78 28.25
N ARG A 130 3.81 13.66 29.58
CA ARG A 130 2.65 13.20 30.38
C ARG A 130 1.44 14.12 30.26
N LYS A 131 1.68 15.43 30.26
CA LYS A 131 0.61 16.42 30.06
C LYS A 131 -0.04 16.26 28.68
N THR A 132 0.75 16.18 27.61
CA THR A 132 0.23 15.98 26.26
C THR A 132 -0.56 14.68 26.13
N LEU A 133 -0.11 13.61 26.80
CA LEU A 133 -0.83 12.33 26.88
C LEU A 133 -2.19 12.47 27.62
N ALA A 134 -2.21 13.21 28.74
CA ALA A 134 -3.43 13.46 29.50
C ALA A 134 -4.42 14.36 28.73
N ASP A 135 -3.92 15.34 27.99
CA ASP A 135 -4.73 16.21 27.13
C ASP A 135 -5.41 15.40 26.01
N LEU A 136 -4.70 14.47 25.38
CA LEU A 136 -5.28 13.56 24.39
C LEU A 136 -6.34 12.66 25.02
N GLU A 137 -6.09 12.10 26.22
CA GLU A 137 -7.06 11.26 26.93
C GLU A 137 -8.36 12.03 27.19
N ASN A 138 -8.26 13.27 27.73
CA ASN A 138 -9.40 14.14 28.01
C ASN A 138 -10.16 14.50 26.72
N ASP A 139 -9.46 14.83 25.65
CA ASP A 139 -10.06 15.12 24.34
C ASP A 139 -10.89 13.92 23.81
N LEU A 140 -10.35 12.69 23.91
CA LEU A 140 -11.05 11.48 23.51
C LEU A 140 -12.26 11.17 24.43
N GLN A 141 -12.12 11.32 25.74
CA GLN A 141 -13.19 11.10 26.70
C GLN A 141 -14.33 12.13 26.55
N SER A 142 -14.02 13.35 26.13
CA SER A 142 -15.03 14.39 25.84
C SER A 142 -15.81 14.14 24.54
N GLY A 143 -15.52 13.05 23.83
CA GLY A 143 -16.26 12.65 22.63
C GLY A 143 -15.73 13.23 21.31
N LYS A 144 -14.57 13.90 21.30
CA LYS A 144 -13.96 14.41 20.07
C LYS A 144 -13.59 13.26 19.12
N ASP A 145 -13.67 13.54 17.84
CA ASP A 145 -13.36 12.56 16.80
C ASP A 145 -11.86 12.20 16.78
N PRO A 146 -11.51 10.88 16.85
CA PRO A 146 -10.10 10.46 16.84
C PRO A 146 -9.32 10.91 15.60
N ALA A 147 -9.94 10.88 14.42
CA ALA A 147 -9.26 11.25 13.18
C ALA A 147 -8.91 12.75 13.14
N ALA A 148 -9.86 13.61 13.55
CA ALA A 148 -9.62 15.04 13.67
C ALA A 148 -8.55 15.37 14.73
N LEU A 149 -8.52 14.61 15.83
CA LEU A 149 -7.46 14.74 16.84
C LEU A 149 -6.10 14.31 16.30
N ALA A 150 -6.02 13.18 15.61
CA ALA A 150 -4.78 12.68 15.01
C ALA A 150 -4.15 13.74 14.10
N ARG A 151 -4.96 14.35 13.21
CA ARG A 151 -4.51 15.45 12.37
C ARG A 151 -4.00 16.63 13.19
N LYS A 152 -4.76 17.07 14.21
CA LYS A 152 -4.34 18.18 15.10
C LYS A 152 -2.97 17.90 15.72
N TYR A 153 -2.76 16.72 16.30
CA TYR A 153 -1.50 16.35 16.94
C TYR A 153 -0.36 16.22 15.92
N TYR A 154 -0.64 15.71 14.73
CA TYR A 154 0.33 15.66 13.64
C TYR A 154 0.78 17.08 13.21
N GLU A 155 -0.14 18.01 12.96
CA GLU A 155 0.19 19.39 12.60
C GLU A 155 0.96 20.11 13.70
N VAL A 156 0.61 19.86 14.96
CA VAL A 156 1.36 20.40 16.10
C VAL A 156 2.77 19.85 16.13
N SER A 157 2.97 18.54 15.88
CA SER A 157 4.28 17.90 15.92
C SER A 157 5.24 18.45 14.86
N LYS A 158 4.76 18.82 13.68
CA LYS A 158 5.57 19.41 12.60
C LYS A 158 6.18 20.77 13.00
N ASN A 159 5.51 21.50 13.88
CA ASN A 159 5.90 22.86 14.27
C ASN A 159 6.44 22.93 15.70
N THR A 160 6.59 21.80 16.39
CA THR A 160 7.06 21.74 17.78
C THR A 160 8.48 21.22 17.82
N ASP A 161 9.37 22.06 18.32
CA ASP A 161 10.72 21.66 18.68
C ASP A 161 10.71 21.01 20.07
N ALA A 162 10.80 19.68 20.15
CA ALA A 162 10.74 18.93 21.38
C ALA A 162 11.88 17.91 21.50
N GLU A 163 12.30 17.67 22.74
CA GLU A 163 13.34 16.67 23.07
C GLU A 163 12.81 15.26 22.93
N PHE A 164 11.56 15.02 23.32
CA PHE A 164 10.93 13.71 23.34
C PHE A 164 9.66 13.68 22.50
N SER A 165 9.40 12.50 21.89
CA SER A 165 8.16 12.21 21.20
C SER A 165 7.68 10.81 21.57
N ALA A 166 6.45 10.72 22.08
CA ALA A 166 5.73 9.45 22.16
C ALA A 166 4.79 9.34 20.96
N VAL A 167 4.78 8.19 20.31
CA VAL A 167 3.87 7.93 19.18
C VAL A 167 2.86 6.87 19.59
N LEU A 168 1.58 7.22 19.55
CA LEU A 168 0.48 6.27 19.79
C LEU A 168 -0.25 5.96 18.49
N ILE A 169 -0.68 4.72 18.37
CA ILE A 169 -1.36 4.19 17.17
C ILE A 169 -2.63 3.45 17.60
N GLY A 170 -3.76 3.71 16.95
CA GLY A 170 -4.99 2.97 17.19
C GLY A 170 -6.06 3.26 16.14
N ALA A 171 -6.95 2.28 15.93
CA ALA A 171 -8.04 2.37 14.96
C ALA A 171 -9.33 2.95 15.55
N THR A 172 -9.59 2.66 16.81
CA THR A 172 -10.81 3.10 17.50
C THR A 172 -10.48 3.91 18.76
N ARG A 173 -11.45 4.68 19.24
CA ARG A 173 -11.31 5.43 20.51
C ARG A 173 -10.91 4.51 21.66
N GLU A 174 -11.54 3.35 21.75
CA GLU A 174 -11.29 2.37 22.79
C GLU A 174 -9.86 1.83 22.72
N GLU A 175 -9.35 1.58 21.52
CA GLU A 175 -7.97 1.14 21.32
C GLU A 175 -6.98 2.23 21.71
N ILE A 176 -7.21 3.46 21.27
CA ILE A 176 -6.33 4.59 21.61
C ILE A 176 -6.29 4.84 23.11
N LEU A 177 -7.43 4.75 23.80
CA LEU A 177 -7.48 4.86 25.28
C LEU A 177 -6.71 3.73 25.98
N LYS A 178 -6.72 2.50 25.43
CA LYS A 178 -5.89 1.40 25.93
C LYS A 178 -4.39 1.67 25.72
N GLU A 179 -4.01 2.18 24.54
CA GLU A 179 -2.62 2.57 24.26
C GLU A 179 -2.17 3.69 25.21
N ILE A 180 -3.01 4.69 25.47
CA ILE A 180 -2.73 5.76 26.44
C ILE A 180 -2.49 5.16 27.85
N ALA A 181 -3.33 4.25 28.29
CA ALA A 181 -3.19 3.61 29.60
C ALA A 181 -1.86 2.83 29.69
N ALA A 182 -1.48 2.11 28.65
CA ALA A 182 -0.20 1.40 28.59
C ALA A 182 1.00 2.38 28.51
N ALA A 183 0.88 3.46 27.74
CA ALA A 183 1.92 4.46 27.58
C ALA A 183 2.26 5.19 28.89
N LYS A 184 1.29 5.43 29.76
CA LYS A 184 1.53 6.09 31.08
C LYS A 184 2.63 5.38 31.87
N SER A 185 2.50 4.06 32.04
CA SER A 185 3.51 3.26 32.75
C SER A 185 4.77 3.03 31.92
N GLY A 186 4.62 2.88 30.60
CA GLY A 186 5.72 2.66 29.66
C GLY A 186 6.68 3.84 29.63
N ILE A 187 6.17 5.07 29.54
CA ILE A 187 6.95 6.31 29.52
C ILE A 187 7.67 6.50 30.87
N GLU A 188 7.00 6.26 32.00
CA GLU A 188 7.63 6.35 33.34
C GLU A 188 8.78 5.33 33.48
N ASN A 189 8.57 4.11 33.03
CA ASN A 189 9.60 3.08 33.03
C ASN A 189 10.81 3.44 32.17
N SER A 190 10.57 4.00 30.97
CA SER A 190 11.64 4.43 30.07
C SER A 190 12.48 5.55 30.70
N PHE A 191 11.86 6.58 31.24
CA PHE A 191 12.58 7.65 31.98
C PHE A 191 13.31 7.14 33.23
N SER A 192 12.86 6.03 33.80
CA SER A 192 13.52 5.38 34.94
C SER A 192 14.67 4.45 34.52
N GLY A 193 15.05 4.46 33.23
CA GLY A 193 16.17 3.65 32.70
C GLY A 193 15.86 2.16 32.49
N LYS A 194 14.57 1.78 32.42
CA LYS A 194 14.16 0.38 32.17
C LYS A 194 14.07 0.03 30.67
N GLY A 195 14.59 0.89 29.81
CA GLY A 195 14.60 0.71 28.35
C GLY A 195 13.41 1.40 27.65
N ASP A 196 13.33 1.19 26.37
CA ASP A 196 12.29 1.77 25.52
C ASP A 196 10.94 1.09 25.78
N TRP A 197 9.87 1.82 25.56
CA TRP A 197 8.53 1.26 25.59
C TRP A 197 7.99 1.06 24.17
N SER A 198 7.41 -0.11 23.92
CA SER A 198 6.64 -0.37 22.71
C SER A 198 5.39 -1.21 23.03
N SER A 199 4.33 -1.00 22.27
CA SER A 199 3.12 -1.82 22.36
C SER A 199 3.06 -2.84 21.20
N PRO A 200 2.27 -3.93 21.32
CA PRO A 200 2.04 -4.85 20.21
C PRO A 200 1.41 -4.21 18.97
N LYS A 201 0.78 -3.05 19.11
CA LYS A 201 0.20 -2.28 18.00
C LYS A 201 1.21 -1.37 17.30
N GLY A 202 2.41 -1.19 17.86
CA GLY A 202 3.45 -0.34 17.30
C GLY A 202 3.53 1.06 17.93
N SER A 203 2.77 1.37 18.98
CA SER A 203 3.02 2.58 19.77
C SER A 203 4.40 2.50 20.41
N TYR A 204 5.10 3.64 20.49
CA TYR A 204 6.51 3.65 20.88
C TYR A 204 6.90 4.90 21.65
N PHE A 205 7.83 4.74 22.58
CA PHE A 205 8.51 5.83 23.29
C PHE A 205 9.92 5.40 23.70
N THR A 206 10.87 6.34 23.58
CA THR A 206 12.21 6.23 24.19
C THR A 206 12.55 7.47 25.00
N ALA A 207 13.16 7.27 26.18
CA ALA A 207 13.75 8.34 26.99
C ALA A 207 15.21 8.64 26.61
N SER A 208 15.76 7.92 25.60
CA SER A 208 17.10 8.11 25.06
C SER A 208 17.02 8.33 23.55
N PRO A 209 16.37 9.41 23.09
CA PRO A 209 16.23 9.67 21.66
C PRO A 209 17.61 9.88 21.03
N LEU A 210 17.74 9.45 19.78
CA LEU A 210 18.95 9.73 19.01
C LEU A 210 19.08 11.25 18.83
N SER A 211 20.35 11.72 18.85
CA SER A 211 20.64 13.12 18.55
C SER A 211 20.04 13.53 17.20
N ARG A 212 19.66 14.81 17.07
CA ARG A 212 19.26 15.39 15.78
C ARG A 212 20.35 15.34 14.72
N GLU A 213 21.60 15.19 15.14
CA GLU A 213 22.76 14.97 14.26
C GLU A 213 22.92 13.50 13.86
N ALA A 214 22.12 12.59 14.43
CA ALA A 214 22.15 11.19 14.09
C ALA A 214 21.77 11.01 12.61
N LYS A 215 22.55 10.15 11.94
CA LYS A 215 22.30 9.86 10.53
C LYS A 215 21.18 8.84 10.36
N VAL A 216 20.34 9.09 9.40
CA VAL A 216 19.25 8.19 8.99
C VAL A 216 19.74 7.33 7.83
N ALA A 217 19.57 6.02 7.95
CA ALA A 217 19.80 5.08 6.87
C ALA A 217 18.48 4.49 6.39
N PHE A 218 18.22 4.55 5.08
CA PHE A 218 17.11 3.83 4.47
C PHE A 218 17.57 2.46 3.99
N THR A 219 16.85 1.43 4.40
CA THR A 219 17.11 0.05 3.98
C THR A 219 15.98 -0.44 3.10
N TYR A 220 16.33 -1.01 1.95
CA TYR A 220 15.36 -1.46 0.97
C TYR A 220 15.34 -2.99 0.89
N PRO A 221 14.16 -3.61 1.04
CA PRO A 221 14.02 -5.06 1.04
C PRO A 221 14.29 -5.64 -0.35
N GLY A 222 14.70 -6.88 -0.38
CA GLY A 222 14.79 -7.69 -1.61
C GLY A 222 13.43 -8.09 -2.17
N GLY A 223 13.41 -9.12 -3.02
CA GLY A 223 12.19 -9.69 -3.59
C GLY A 223 11.21 -10.18 -2.51
N PHE A 224 9.96 -10.39 -2.90
CA PHE A 224 8.86 -10.86 -2.04
C PHE A 224 8.45 -9.88 -0.93
N SER A 225 8.65 -8.59 -1.17
CA SER A 225 8.24 -7.52 -0.24
C SER A 225 6.81 -7.00 -0.46
N ALA A 226 6.16 -7.38 -1.57
CA ALA A 226 4.78 -7.05 -1.87
C ALA A 226 3.85 -8.26 -1.66
N TYR A 227 2.62 -8.01 -1.26
CA TYR A 227 1.59 -9.02 -0.97
C TYR A 227 0.20 -8.44 -1.24
N VAL A 228 -0.81 -9.30 -1.39
CA VAL A 228 -2.20 -8.86 -1.59
C VAL A 228 -2.61 -7.89 -0.48
N ASP A 229 -3.24 -6.80 -0.84
CA ASP A 229 -3.58 -5.64 0.02
C ASP A 229 -2.40 -4.75 0.48
N CYS A 230 -1.19 -5.01 0.04
CA CYS A 230 -0.02 -4.19 0.38
C CYS A 230 -0.23 -2.72 0.00
N GLY A 231 -0.03 -1.81 0.95
CA GLY A 231 -0.07 -0.36 0.73
C GLY A 231 -1.47 0.25 0.57
N ARG A 232 -2.56 -0.52 0.68
CA ARG A 232 -3.93 -0.01 0.52
C ARG A 232 -4.24 1.17 1.44
N SER A 233 -3.91 1.06 2.70
CA SER A 233 -4.15 2.11 3.71
C SER A 233 -3.24 3.32 3.54
N LEU A 234 -2.06 3.18 2.93
CA LEU A 234 -1.18 4.31 2.68
C LEU A 234 -1.85 5.38 1.80
N PHE A 235 -2.55 4.98 0.75
CA PHE A 235 -3.28 5.92 -0.12
C PHE A 235 -4.41 6.64 0.59
N GLN A 236 -4.99 6.04 1.62
CA GLN A 236 -6.03 6.67 2.44
C GLN A 236 -5.42 7.66 3.42
N MET A 237 -4.31 7.29 4.08
CA MET A 237 -3.63 8.13 5.06
C MET A 237 -2.84 9.27 4.42
N PHE A 238 -2.23 9.03 3.26
CA PHE A 238 -1.35 9.97 2.54
C PHE A 238 -1.89 10.23 1.12
N PRO A 239 -2.89 11.10 0.98
CA PRO A 239 -3.51 11.39 -0.32
C PRO A 239 -2.52 11.91 -1.38
N GLY A 240 -1.38 12.48 -0.97
CA GLY A 240 -0.29 12.90 -1.84
C GLY A 240 0.27 11.77 -2.71
N LEU A 241 0.14 10.51 -2.28
CA LEU A 241 0.56 9.36 -3.09
C LEU A 241 -0.17 9.26 -4.44
N HIS A 242 -1.40 9.78 -4.53
CA HIS A 242 -2.10 9.87 -5.81
C HIS A 242 -1.49 10.88 -6.78
N GLU A 243 -0.68 11.83 -6.30
CA GLU A 243 0.01 12.80 -7.16
C GLU A 243 1.23 12.17 -7.86
N LEU A 244 1.80 11.11 -7.30
CA LEU A 244 2.88 10.35 -7.95
C LEU A 244 2.42 9.73 -9.27
N ASP A 245 1.15 9.30 -9.36
CA ASP A 245 0.56 8.78 -10.60
C ASP A 245 0.63 9.82 -11.73
N GLN A 246 0.33 11.09 -11.41
CA GLN A 246 0.42 12.18 -12.37
C GLN A 246 1.87 12.56 -12.73
N LYS A 247 2.79 12.48 -11.77
CA LYS A 247 4.21 12.72 -12.00
C LYS A 247 4.76 11.69 -13.00
N PHE A 248 4.49 10.41 -12.79
CA PHE A 248 4.87 9.34 -13.71
C PHE A 248 4.25 9.50 -15.10
N LEU A 249 3.03 10.05 -15.22
CA LEU A 249 2.38 10.36 -16.48
C LEU A 249 3.08 11.48 -17.25
N ASN A 250 3.55 12.50 -16.55
CA ASN A 250 4.13 13.71 -17.16
C ASN A 250 5.58 13.51 -17.63
N GLU A 251 6.36 12.65 -16.96
CA GLU A 251 7.77 12.39 -17.26
C GLU A 251 7.98 11.65 -18.58
N THR A 252 6.94 11.11 -19.16
CA THR A 252 7.04 10.13 -20.24
C THR A 252 6.70 10.64 -21.67
N GLY A 253 6.42 11.94 -21.92
CA GLY A 253 6.21 12.52 -23.27
C GLY A 253 4.85 12.13 -23.92
N PRO A 254 4.58 12.38 -25.22
CA PRO A 254 3.26 12.29 -25.84
C PRO A 254 2.68 10.87 -25.86
N ALA A 255 1.38 10.78 -25.60
CA ALA A 255 0.56 9.56 -25.39
C ALA A 255 0.58 8.54 -26.56
N ASP A 256 1.02 8.94 -27.74
CA ASP A 256 0.94 8.18 -29.00
C ASP A 256 1.87 6.98 -29.09
N LYS A 257 2.90 6.87 -28.23
CA LYS A 257 3.92 5.81 -28.33
C LYS A 257 3.91 4.81 -27.18
N ARG A 258 2.89 4.85 -26.33
CA ARG A 258 2.91 4.12 -25.07
C ARG A 258 1.69 3.25 -24.88
N ARG A 259 1.92 1.99 -24.94
CA ARG A 259 1.03 0.99 -24.36
C ARG A 259 1.26 0.99 -22.86
N GLY A 260 0.33 1.60 -22.12
CA GLY A 260 -0.13 1.17 -20.81
C GLY A 260 0.80 1.11 -19.62
N SER A 261 2.11 1.02 -19.77
CA SER A 261 3.02 0.66 -18.67
C SER A 261 3.44 1.82 -17.73
N ASN A 262 2.90 3.01 -17.93
CA ASN A 262 3.33 4.21 -17.23
C ASN A 262 2.42 4.64 -16.07
N TYR A 263 1.37 3.89 -15.80
CA TYR A 263 0.42 4.22 -14.74
C TYR A 263 0.76 3.48 -13.46
N LEU A 264 0.71 4.17 -12.33
CA LEU A 264 0.96 3.58 -11.01
C LEU A 264 0.12 2.32 -10.76
N CYS A 265 -1.11 2.27 -11.27
CA CYS A 265 -1.97 1.10 -11.14
C CYS A 265 -1.42 -0.14 -11.87
N GLU A 266 -0.69 0.02 -12.97
CA GLU A 266 -0.03 -1.08 -13.68
C GLU A 266 1.27 -1.47 -13.01
N LEU A 267 2.14 -0.50 -12.72
CA LEU A 267 3.41 -0.73 -12.03
C LEU A 267 3.22 -1.34 -10.64
N LEU A 268 2.17 -0.93 -9.93
CA LEU A 268 1.81 -1.51 -8.63
C LEU A 268 1.12 -2.87 -8.76
N GLN A 269 0.79 -3.31 -9.96
CA GLN A 269 -0.03 -4.51 -10.17
C GLN A 269 -1.38 -4.45 -9.42
N GLU A 270 -2.04 -3.29 -9.52
CA GLU A 270 -3.21 -2.93 -8.72
C GLU A 270 -4.30 -3.99 -8.73
N ARG A 271 -4.50 -4.70 -9.84
CA ARG A 271 -5.51 -5.75 -9.93
C ARG A 271 -5.16 -7.03 -9.18
N ARG A 272 -3.87 -7.28 -8.97
CA ARG A 272 -3.38 -8.40 -8.17
C ARG A 272 -3.36 -8.05 -6.70
N LEU A 273 -2.90 -6.84 -6.36
CA LEU A 273 -2.89 -6.36 -4.98
C LEU A 273 -4.30 -6.09 -4.45
N PHE A 274 -5.18 -5.52 -5.28
CA PHE A 274 -6.57 -5.18 -4.91
C PHE A 274 -7.53 -5.86 -5.88
N PRO A 275 -7.85 -7.14 -5.70
CA PRO A 275 -8.67 -7.91 -6.64
C PRO A 275 -10.04 -7.26 -6.90
N ARG A 276 -10.49 -7.35 -8.16
CA ARG A 276 -11.79 -6.83 -8.61
C ARG A 276 -12.72 -7.99 -8.87
N THR A 277 -13.57 -8.30 -7.91
CA THR A 277 -14.48 -9.43 -7.96
C THR A 277 -15.92 -8.99 -7.80
N MET A 278 -16.85 -9.82 -8.26
CA MET A 278 -18.28 -9.65 -8.01
C MET A 278 -18.74 -10.35 -6.73
N GLU A 279 -17.92 -11.24 -6.19
CA GLU A 279 -18.22 -12.04 -5.01
C GLU A 279 -17.11 -11.80 -3.95
N ARG A 280 -17.46 -12.01 -2.69
CA ARG A 280 -16.47 -12.01 -1.62
C ARG A 280 -15.60 -13.25 -1.75
N LEU A 281 -14.31 -13.06 -1.83
CA LEU A 281 -13.35 -14.17 -1.88
C LEU A 281 -13.27 -14.87 -0.52
N SER A 282 -13.19 -16.18 -0.57
CA SER A 282 -12.83 -17.02 0.58
C SER A 282 -11.34 -16.91 0.89
N ASN A 283 -10.92 -17.30 2.10
CA ASN A 283 -9.50 -17.33 2.45
C ASN A 283 -8.69 -18.20 1.49
N LYS A 284 -9.25 -19.34 1.04
CA LYS A 284 -8.59 -20.23 0.07
C LYS A 284 -8.35 -19.54 -1.27
N GLU A 285 -9.29 -18.72 -1.74
CA GLU A 285 -9.13 -17.96 -2.99
C GLU A 285 -8.15 -16.83 -2.83
N LEU A 286 -8.12 -16.16 -1.67
CA LEU A 286 -7.10 -15.15 -1.34
C LEU A 286 -5.70 -15.77 -1.29
N ASP A 287 -5.55 -16.93 -0.66
CA ASP A 287 -4.28 -17.68 -0.62
C ASP A 287 -3.84 -18.06 -2.05
N ALA A 288 -4.76 -18.52 -2.90
CA ALA A 288 -4.45 -18.84 -4.30
C ALA A 288 -4.03 -17.60 -5.12
N LEU A 289 -4.63 -16.42 -4.86
CA LEU A 289 -4.20 -15.16 -5.48
C LEU A 289 -2.82 -14.75 -5.00
N GLN A 290 -2.55 -14.92 -3.70
CA GLN A 290 -1.23 -14.65 -3.13
C GLN A 290 -0.16 -15.57 -3.75
N ASP A 291 -0.47 -16.86 -3.90
CA ASP A 291 0.41 -17.83 -4.54
C ASP A 291 0.68 -17.47 -6.02
N ASP A 292 -0.36 -17.13 -6.80
CA ASP A 292 -0.19 -16.68 -8.19
C ASP A 292 0.66 -15.41 -8.28
N PHE A 293 0.47 -14.48 -7.34
CA PHE A 293 1.23 -13.25 -7.28
C PHE A 293 2.72 -13.52 -6.98
N ILE A 294 3.02 -14.36 -5.98
CA ILE A 294 4.39 -14.73 -5.60
C ILE A 294 5.11 -15.46 -6.74
N HIS A 295 4.39 -16.29 -7.50
CA HIS A 295 4.96 -17.02 -8.63
C HIS A 295 5.07 -16.21 -9.93
N SER A 296 4.70 -14.92 -9.91
CA SER A 296 4.87 -13.99 -11.04
C SER A 296 6.06 -13.05 -10.81
N PRO A 297 7.28 -13.39 -11.31
CA PRO A 297 8.49 -12.60 -11.03
C PRO A 297 8.38 -11.13 -11.44
N ILE A 298 7.76 -10.85 -12.59
CA ILE A 298 7.57 -9.48 -13.08
C ILE A 298 6.62 -8.71 -12.17
N ALA A 299 5.48 -9.31 -11.79
CA ALA A 299 4.53 -8.68 -10.89
C ALA A 299 5.15 -8.36 -9.52
N MET A 300 5.90 -9.31 -8.96
CA MET A 300 6.62 -9.12 -7.70
C MET A 300 7.68 -8.02 -7.80
N PHE A 301 8.39 -7.95 -8.92
CA PHE A 301 9.40 -6.94 -9.15
C PHE A 301 8.78 -5.54 -9.26
N GLU A 302 7.82 -5.36 -10.17
CA GLU A 302 7.14 -4.09 -10.40
C GLU A 302 6.45 -3.57 -9.13
N SER A 303 5.67 -4.41 -8.46
CA SER A 303 4.97 -4.02 -7.23
C SER A 303 5.92 -3.77 -6.06
N GLY A 304 6.99 -4.55 -5.93
CA GLY A 304 8.00 -4.35 -4.88
C GLY A 304 8.73 -3.02 -5.03
N VAL A 305 9.20 -2.69 -6.23
CA VAL A 305 9.82 -1.40 -6.52
C VAL A 305 8.83 -0.26 -6.34
N SER A 306 7.60 -0.38 -6.86
CA SER A 306 6.57 0.65 -6.71
C SER A 306 6.23 0.89 -5.24
N SER A 307 6.07 -0.17 -4.46
CA SER A 307 5.82 -0.07 -3.01
C SER A 307 6.97 0.63 -2.28
N ALA A 308 8.22 0.34 -2.65
CA ALA A 308 9.39 1.00 -2.08
C ALA A 308 9.42 2.51 -2.39
N VAL A 309 9.07 2.89 -3.62
CA VAL A 309 8.93 4.31 -4.03
C VAL A 309 7.84 5.01 -3.22
N LEU A 310 6.66 4.38 -3.07
CA LEU A 310 5.56 4.93 -2.28
C LEU A 310 5.97 5.11 -0.81
N ASN A 311 6.58 4.11 -0.20
CA ASN A 311 7.04 4.20 1.19
C ASN A 311 8.13 5.26 1.36
N THR A 312 9.09 5.37 0.43
CA THR A 312 10.12 6.41 0.46
C THR A 312 9.49 7.80 0.40
N HIS A 313 8.51 7.99 -0.48
CA HIS A 313 7.76 9.25 -0.57
C HIS A 313 7.06 9.59 0.75
N VAL A 314 6.38 8.62 1.37
CA VAL A 314 5.73 8.82 2.68
C VAL A 314 6.75 9.21 3.76
N MET A 315 7.89 8.54 3.82
CA MET A 315 8.93 8.85 4.80
C MET A 315 9.51 10.24 4.59
N ARG A 316 9.77 10.64 3.35
CA ARG A 316 10.37 11.94 3.04
C ARG A 316 9.35 13.08 3.11
N GLU A 317 8.26 12.98 2.38
CA GLU A 317 7.28 14.07 2.27
C GLU A 317 6.27 14.07 3.44
N GLY A 318 5.88 12.90 3.93
CA GLY A 318 4.96 12.78 5.06
C GLY A 318 5.61 13.01 6.41
N PHE A 319 6.81 12.49 6.63
CA PHE A 319 7.49 12.56 7.92
C PHE A 319 8.75 13.42 7.93
N GLY A 320 9.15 13.99 6.80
CA GLY A 320 10.32 14.86 6.70
C GLY A 320 11.66 14.15 6.97
N LEU A 321 11.74 12.83 6.75
CA LEU A 321 12.95 12.05 6.97
C LEU A 321 13.80 12.02 5.71
N GLU A 322 15.00 12.62 5.78
CA GLU A 322 15.98 12.59 4.70
C GLU A 322 17.12 11.61 5.04
N PRO A 323 17.33 10.57 4.23
CA PRO A 323 18.41 9.63 4.46
C PRO A 323 19.77 10.22 4.07
N GLN A 324 20.78 10.03 4.91
CA GLN A 324 22.17 10.32 4.59
C GLN A 324 22.89 9.10 4.02
N ILE A 325 22.33 7.91 4.24
CA ILE A 325 22.85 6.64 3.75
C ILE A 325 21.65 5.81 3.27
N ALA A 326 21.83 5.06 2.20
CA ALA A 326 20.85 4.09 1.76
C ALA A 326 21.55 2.85 1.24
N PHE A 327 20.93 1.69 1.43
CA PHE A 327 21.39 0.44 0.87
C PHE A 327 20.20 -0.51 0.64
N GLY A 328 20.39 -1.40 -0.31
CA GLY A 328 19.40 -2.43 -0.66
C GLY A 328 20.07 -3.79 -0.81
N TYR A 329 19.29 -4.84 -0.61
CA TYR A 329 19.69 -6.21 -0.84
C TYR A 329 18.96 -6.77 -2.05
N SER A 330 19.68 -7.37 -3.03
CA SER A 330 19.08 -7.94 -4.24
C SER A 330 18.23 -6.89 -5.00
N MET A 331 16.94 -7.14 -5.23
CA MET A 331 15.99 -6.17 -5.80
C MET A 331 15.96 -4.84 -5.03
N GLY A 332 16.33 -4.86 -3.75
CA GLY A 332 16.40 -3.66 -2.92
C GLY A 332 17.37 -2.59 -3.43
N GLU A 333 18.43 -2.96 -4.15
CA GLU A 333 19.32 -1.98 -4.80
C GLU A 333 18.55 -1.17 -5.86
N ILE A 334 17.75 -1.84 -6.66
CA ILE A 334 16.92 -1.19 -7.68
C ILE A 334 15.82 -0.34 -7.03
N SER A 335 15.14 -0.89 -6.03
CA SER A 335 14.15 -0.16 -5.23
C SER A 335 14.71 1.11 -4.60
N MET A 336 15.95 1.06 -4.11
CA MET A 336 16.67 2.21 -3.56
C MET A 336 16.90 3.29 -4.63
N LEU A 337 17.39 2.90 -5.80
CA LEU A 337 17.70 3.85 -6.87
C LEU A 337 16.44 4.59 -7.37
N TYR A 338 15.32 3.89 -7.52
CA TYR A 338 14.02 4.51 -7.85
C TYR A 338 13.43 5.29 -6.68
N GLY A 339 13.46 4.76 -5.47
CA GLY A 339 12.92 5.40 -4.27
C GLY A 339 13.60 6.74 -3.97
N LEU A 340 14.90 6.82 -4.18
CA LEU A 340 15.69 8.04 -3.97
C LEU A 340 15.70 8.98 -5.20
N GLY A 341 15.09 8.58 -6.31
CA GLY A 341 15.05 9.37 -7.54
C GLY A 341 16.39 9.46 -8.28
N VAL A 342 17.29 8.51 -8.07
CA VAL A 342 18.53 8.36 -8.86
C VAL A 342 18.18 7.87 -10.27
N TRP A 343 17.22 6.95 -10.33
CA TRP A 343 16.54 6.55 -11.56
C TRP A 343 15.10 7.07 -11.55
N ASP A 344 14.69 7.68 -12.63
CA ASP A 344 13.43 8.42 -12.75
C ASP A 344 12.37 7.72 -13.62
N SER A 345 12.78 6.80 -14.51
CA SER A 345 11.88 6.17 -15.48
C SER A 345 11.46 4.75 -15.09
N MET A 346 10.47 4.62 -14.21
CA MET A 346 9.88 3.32 -13.84
C MET A 346 9.22 2.62 -15.05
N SER A 347 8.71 3.37 -16.01
CA SER A 347 8.15 2.81 -17.25
C SER A 347 9.20 2.08 -18.08
N ASN A 348 10.40 2.64 -18.17
CA ASN A 348 11.51 2.00 -18.89
C ASN A 348 11.91 0.67 -18.22
N MET A 349 11.89 0.62 -16.87
CA MET A 349 12.10 -0.63 -16.13
C MET A 349 11.05 -1.68 -16.51
N SER A 350 9.77 -1.32 -16.48
CA SER A 350 8.68 -2.23 -16.83
C SER A 350 8.80 -2.74 -18.26
N ASP A 351 9.09 -1.85 -19.23
CA ASP A 351 9.29 -2.23 -20.62
C ASP A 351 10.44 -3.23 -20.79
N ILE A 352 11.58 -3.00 -20.13
CA ILE A 352 12.73 -3.91 -20.15
C ILE A 352 12.35 -5.27 -19.54
N LEU A 353 11.69 -5.30 -18.39
CA LEU A 353 11.29 -6.53 -17.72
C LEU A 353 10.34 -7.37 -18.58
N ASN A 354 9.36 -6.71 -19.23
CA ASN A 354 8.34 -7.39 -20.02
C ASN A 354 8.85 -7.82 -21.40
N THR A 355 9.87 -7.16 -21.98
CA THR A 355 10.39 -7.46 -23.31
C THR A 355 11.64 -8.35 -23.31
N SER A 356 12.44 -8.35 -22.24
CA SER A 356 13.73 -9.04 -22.16
C SER A 356 13.65 -10.57 -22.14
N LYS A 357 12.47 -11.14 -21.90
CA LYS A 357 12.25 -12.60 -21.72
C LYS A 357 13.04 -13.20 -20.54
N LEU A 358 13.75 -12.37 -19.77
CA LEU A 358 14.59 -12.84 -18.66
C LEU A 358 13.77 -13.58 -17.63
N PHE A 359 12.66 -12.99 -17.19
CA PHE A 359 11.78 -13.54 -16.15
C PHE A 359 10.60 -14.35 -16.71
N SER A 360 10.41 -14.42 -18.03
CA SER A 360 9.36 -15.23 -18.65
C SER A 360 9.84 -16.53 -19.24
N GLU A 361 11.11 -16.60 -19.69
CA GLU A 361 11.64 -17.76 -20.39
C GLU A 361 12.99 -18.25 -19.83
N ARG A 362 13.87 -17.36 -19.38
CA ARG A 362 15.23 -17.75 -19.01
C ARG A 362 15.39 -18.16 -17.55
N LEU A 363 14.90 -17.35 -16.62
CA LEU A 363 15.02 -17.58 -15.17
C LEU A 363 13.70 -18.03 -14.51
N ALA A 364 12.60 -17.98 -15.24
CA ALA A 364 11.29 -18.48 -14.82
C ALA A 364 10.62 -19.19 -16.02
N GLY A 365 9.42 -19.70 -15.84
CA GLY A 365 8.72 -20.49 -16.85
C GLY A 365 9.53 -21.73 -17.25
N PRO A 366 9.94 -21.88 -18.54
CA PRO A 366 10.73 -23.02 -18.99
C PRO A 366 12.17 -23.05 -18.43
N MET A 367 12.65 -21.99 -17.78
CA MET A 367 13.99 -21.90 -17.21
C MET A 367 15.11 -22.23 -18.19
N ASN A 368 15.07 -21.64 -19.38
CA ASN A 368 15.99 -21.96 -20.48
C ASN A 368 17.46 -21.81 -20.11
N ALA A 369 17.83 -20.89 -19.21
CA ALA A 369 19.20 -20.76 -18.74
C ALA A 369 19.69 -22.01 -18.00
N VAL A 370 18.85 -22.63 -17.18
CA VAL A 370 19.18 -23.88 -16.47
C VAL A 370 19.25 -25.04 -17.45
N ARG A 371 18.29 -25.14 -18.38
CA ARG A 371 18.29 -26.19 -19.42
C ARG A 371 19.54 -26.14 -20.28
N GLU A 372 19.94 -24.97 -20.72
CA GLU A 372 21.19 -24.76 -21.46
C GLU A 372 22.42 -25.19 -20.66
N ALA A 373 22.53 -24.73 -19.41
CA ALA A 373 23.66 -25.02 -18.53
C ALA A 373 23.79 -26.52 -18.22
N TRP A 374 22.65 -27.19 -18.01
CA TRP A 374 22.60 -28.63 -17.70
C TRP A 374 22.51 -29.51 -18.94
N LYS A 375 22.42 -28.92 -20.14
CA LYS A 375 22.30 -29.61 -21.43
C LYS A 375 21.06 -30.54 -21.50
N LEU A 376 19.94 -30.08 -20.93
CA LEU A 376 18.69 -30.85 -20.89
C LEU A 376 17.94 -30.74 -22.23
N THR A 377 17.28 -31.80 -22.61
CA THR A 377 16.35 -31.80 -23.75
C THR A 377 15.01 -31.20 -23.36
N GLU A 378 14.17 -30.83 -24.35
CA GLU A 378 12.84 -30.20 -24.10
C GLU A 378 11.89 -31.11 -23.28
N ASN A 379 12.07 -32.40 -23.29
CA ASN A 379 11.18 -33.36 -22.62
C ASN A 379 11.64 -33.74 -21.21
N GLU A 380 12.89 -33.46 -20.85
CA GLU A 380 13.40 -33.73 -19.51
C GLU A 380 12.84 -32.70 -18.52
N PHE A 381 12.33 -33.20 -17.39
CA PHE A 381 11.72 -32.36 -16.32
C PHE A 381 10.57 -31.46 -16.80
N ARG A 382 9.78 -31.89 -17.77
CA ARG A 382 8.70 -31.09 -18.36
C ARG A 382 7.59 -30.75 -17.38
N ASN A 383 7.36 -31.61 -16.39
CA ASN A 383 6.31 -31.51 -15.36
C ASN A 383 6.85 -31.46 -13.92
N GLU A 384 8.13 -31.24 -13.74
CA GLU A 384 8.81 -31.25 -12.44
C GLU A 384 9.44 -29.88 -12.17
N THR A 385 9.67 -29.57 -10.91
CA THR A 385 10.40 -28.36 -10.50
C THR A 385 11.86 -28.51 -10.89
N LEU A 386 12.27 -27.83 -11.95
CA LEU A 386 13.63 -27.90 -12.48
C LEU A 386 14.65 -27.23 -11.55
N TRP A 387 14.27 -26.17 -10.87
CA TRP A 387 15.14 -25.41 -9.99
C TRP A 387 14.42 -25.02 -8.70
N GLY A 388 15.04 -25.23 -7.56
CA GLY A 388 14.59 -24.80 -6.24
C GLY A 388 15.68 -24.06 -5.50
N CYS A 389 15.34 -23.04 -4.72
CA CYS A 389 16.25 -22.32 -3.85
C CYS A 389 15.83 -22.54 -2.39
N TYR A 390 16.78 -22.96 -1.55
CA TYR A 390 16.54 -23.34 -0.16
C TYR A 390 17.49 -22.59 0.77
N THR A 391 16.97 -22.07 1.86
CA THR A 391 17.79 -21.53 2.95
C THR A 391 18.00 -22.63 3.99
N ILE A 392 19.27 -22.95 4.26
CA ILE A 392 19.65 -23.99 5.23
C ILE A 392 20.41 -23.35 6.39
N ARG A 393 20.19 -23.87 7.59
CA ARG A 393 20.77 -23.36 8.83
C ARG A 393 21.82 -24.33 9.38
N ILE A 394 22.95 -24.38 8.68
CA ILE A 394 24.15 -25.16 9.09
C ILE A 394 25.41 -24.39 8.70
N SER A 395 26.59 -24.85 9.15
CA SER A 395 27.84 -24.19 8.81
C SER A 395 28.18 -24.28 7.31
N VAL A 396 28.80 -23.23 6.77
CA VAL A 396 29.21 -23.16 5.35
C VAL A 396 30.07 -24.38 4.97
N SER A 397 30.97 -24.82 5.86
CA SER A 397 31.86 -25.94 5.60
C SER A 397 31.10 -27.29 5.46
N GLU A 398 30.00 -27.46 6.17
CA GLU A 398 29.17 -28.65 6.05
C GLU A 398 28.34 -28.62 4.77
N VAL A 399 27.76 -27.46 4.44
CA VAL A 399 27.04 -27.29 3.15
C VAL A 399 27.96 -27.58 1.99
N GLN A 400 29.19 -27.00 1.98
CA GLN A 400 30.12 -27.18 0.88
C GLN A 400 30.50 -28.65 0.67
N LYS A 401 30.71 -29.40 1.75
CA LYS A 401 30.99 -30.86 1.65
C LYS A 401 29.84 -31.67 1.06
N LEU A 402 28.59 -31.21 1.21
CA LEU A 402 27.44 -31.86 0.62
C LEU A 402 27.28 -31.46 -0.85
N VAL A 403 27.39 -30.17 -1.14
CA VAL A 403 27.30 -29.62 -2.50
C VAL A 403 28.36 -30.23 -3.42
N ASP A 404 29.61 -30.42 -2.94
CA ASP A 404 30.73 -31.00 -3.70
C ASP A 404 30.43 -32.46 -4.14
N LYS A 405 29.48 -33.15 -3.55
CA LYS A 405 29.09 -34.53 -3.86
C LYS A 405 27.94 -34.67 -4.83
N GLU A 406 27.21 -33.59 -5.03
CA GLU A 406 25.95 -33.60 -5.79
C GLU A 406 26.09 -32.85 -7.12
N ALA A 407 25.63 -33.45 -8.19
CA ALA A 407 25.51 -32.78 -9.47
C ALA A 407 24.31 -31.80 -9.42
N HIS A 408 24.49 -30.63 -10.00
CA HIS A 408 23.41 -29.62 -10.11
C HIS A 408 22.92 -29.01 -8.78
N VAL A 409 23.74 -29.11 -7.72
CA VAL A 409 23.52 -28.41 -6.44
C VAL A 409 24.62 -27.37 -6.24
N TYR A 410 24.23 -26.14 -5.88
CA TYR A 410 25.16 -25.02 -5.81
C TYR A 410 24.95 -24.23 -4.52
N LEU A 411 26.04 -23.83 -3.86
CA LEU A 411 26.01 -22.83 -2.81
C LEU A 411 26.04 -21.45 -3.49
N ILE A 412 24.89 -20.77 -3.49
CA ILE A 412 24.70 -19.52 -4.23
C ILE A 412 24.86 -18.27 -3.35
N LEU A 413 24.66 -18.39 -2.03
CA LEU A 413 24.69 -17.25 -1.13
C LEU A 413 24.98 -17.70 0.31
N ILE A 414 25.79 -16.92 1.02
CA ILE A 414 26.04 -17.06 2.45
C ILE A 414 25.46 -15.81 3.14
N ASN A 415 24.35 -15.97 3.85
CA ASN A 415 23.65 -14.87 4.51
C ASN A 415 24.32 -14.47 5.83
N THR A 416 24.86 -15.44 6.54
CA THR A 416 25.61 -15.23 7.80
C THR A 416 26.74 -16.24 7.90
N PRO A 417 27.84 -15.91 8.59
CA PRO A 417 28.94 -16.84 8.82
C PRO A 417 28.54 -18.13 9.51
#